data_2f2d6f4d06c6c6af19304758e54dccad
#
_entry.id   2f2d6f4d06c6c6af19304758e54dccad
#
_cell.length_a   1.000
_cell.length_b   1.000
_cell.length_c   1.000
_cell.angle_alpha   90.00
_cell.angle_beta   90.00
_cell.angle_gamma   90.00
#
_symmetry.space_group_name_H-M   'P 1'
#
loop_
_entity.id
_entity.type
_entity.pdbx_description
1 polymer ?
#
loop_
_entity_poly.entity_id
_entity_poly.type
_entity_poly.pdbx_seq_one_letter_code
_entity_poly.pdbx_strand_id
1 'polypeptide(L)'
;AIANAATGDGPILSSTGETNVDININPKGSGVLKSGSAAVKIAGKESIWVPALAMYPNSTNGCADLAQTELSNGPEIKTLDFDKDSDEFAQFAVAFPKSWNEGTVTFQAFFTADSTNTGTTAWGLSGVAIADDDSINTAFGTQVVATAKAMSGTANDLAVANESGAVTIAGSPSTDEQVFFQISRDVSADSLTADAKLLGIKLFFTTDAANDA
;
A
#
# COMPACT_ATOMS: atom_id res chain seq x y z
N ALA A 1 5.77 29.06 32.19
CA ALA A 1 6.72 28.03 32.70
C ALA A 1 5.93 26.83 33.21
N ILE A 2 6.31 25.64 32.83
CA ILE A 2 5.73 24.42 33.38
C ILE A 2 6.32 24.24 34.78
N ALA A 3 5.47 24.13 35.79
CA ALA A 3 5.91 23.94 37.19
C ALA A 3 6.48 22.50 37.32
N ASN A 4 7.52 22.37 38.13
CA ASN A 4 8.06 21.05 38.49
C ASN A 4 7.07 20.34 39.43
N ALA A 5 6.78 19.09 39.18
CA ALA A 5 5.94 18.28 40.06
C ALA A 5 6.69 17.91 41.35
N ALA A 6 5.94 17.43 42.37
CA ALA A 6 6.52 16.86 43.57
C ALA A 6 7.30 15.58 43.24
N THR A 7 8.17 15.14 44.17
CA THR A 7 9.02 13.94 43.96
C THR A 7 8.18 12.71 43.62
N GLY A 8 8.42 12.15 42.45
CA GLY A 8 7.73 10.95 41.95
C GLY A 8 6.79 11.20 40.77
N ASP A 9 6.33 12.43 40.55
CA ASP A 9 5.49 12.79 39.43
C ASP A 9 6.29 13.66 38.42
N GLY A 10 6.08 13.46 37.13
CA GLY A 10 6.63 14.32 36.07
C GLY A 10 5.92 15.68 36.04
N PRO A 11 6.48 16.69 35.34
CA PRO A 11 5.78 17.95 35.11
C PRO A 11 4.48 17.73 34.36
N ILE A 12 3.38 18.29 34.87
CA ILE A 12 2.05 18.16 34.30
C ILE A 12 1.71 19.43 33.52
N LEU A 13 1.28 19.28 32.27
CA LEU A 13 0.61 20.32 31.51
C LEU A 13 -0.88 19.98 31.48
N SER A 14 -1.72 20.79 32.12
CA SER A 14 -3.16 20.61 32.15
C SER A 14 -3.89 21.87 31.68
N SER A 15 -4.99 21.69 30.98
CA SER A 15 -5.97 22.74 30.74
C SER A 15 -6.90 22.84 31.94
N THR A 16 -7.27 24.06 32.33
CA THR A 16 -8.27 24.34 33.40
C THR A 16 -9.26 25.35 32.85
N GLY A 17 -10.51 25.21 33.22
CA GLY A 17 -11.56 26.11 32.76
C GLY A 17 -12.88 25.38 32.51
N GLU A 18 -13.50 25.65 31.39
CA GLU A 18 -14.79 25.09 31.00
C GLU A 18 -14.66 23.63 30.58
N THR A 19 -15.80 22.91 30.40
CA THR A 19 -15.86 21.56 29.89
C THR A 19 -15.35 21.51 28.45
N ASN A 20 -14.49 20.55 28.10
CA ASN A 20 -13.92 20.34 26.76
C ASN A 20 -12.90 21.42 26.31
N VAL A 21 -11.82 21.59 27.05
CA VAL A 21 -10.70 22.46 26.68
C VAL A 21 -9.53 21.63 26.12
N ASP A 22 -9.16 21.88 24.88
CA ASP A 22 -8.02 21.23 24.21
C ASP A 22 -6.67 21.85 24.62
N ILE A 23 -5.61 21.04 24.59
CA ILE A 23 -4.23 21.51 24.67
C ILE A 23 -3.61 21.44 23.28
N ASN A 24 -3.41 22.61 22.65
CA ASN A 24 -2.76 22.69 21.34
C ASN A 24 -1.26 22.97 21.48
N ILE A 25 -0.43 22.07 20.96
CA ILE A 25 1.02 22.23 20.91
C ILE A 25 1.43 22.37 19.44
N ASN A 26 1.67 23.62 19.02
CA ASN A 26 2.03 23.94 17.63
C ASN A 26 3.52 24.33 17.55
N PRO A 27 4.41 23.44 17.10
CA PRO A 27 5.78 23.78 16.79
C PRO A 27 5.87 24.83 15.69
N LYS A 28 6.83 25.74 15.77
CA LYS A 28 7.01 26.79 14.75
C LYS A 28 7.75 26.26 13.52
N GLY A 29 7.24 26.61 12.33
CA GLY A 29 7.88 26.27 11.05
C GLY A 29 7.96 24.76 10.84
N SER A 30 9.16 24.24 10.56
CA SER A 30 9.42 22.79 10.40
C SER A 30 9.72 22.05 11.71
N GLY A 31 9.47 22.72 12.87
CA GLY A 31 9.63 22.09 14.17
C GLY A 31 8.65 20.92 14.37
N VAL A 32 8.99 20.01 15.27
CA VAL A 32 8.16 18.85 15.62
C VAL A 32 8.12 18.66 17.14
N LEU A 33 7.05 18.04 17.64
CA LEU A 33 7.04 17.56 19.03
C LEU A 33 8.05 16.43 19.16
N LYS A 34 8.88 16.44 20.21
CA LYS A 34 9.93 15.42 20.42
C LYS A 34 9.80 14.78 21.80
N SER A 35 10.12 13.49 21.85
CA SER A 35 10.47 12.76 23.07
C SER A 35 11.97 12.46 23.01
N GLY A 36 12.77 13.13 23.84
CA GLY A 36 14.23 13.13 23.69
C GLY A 36 14.66 13.75 22.35
N SER A 37 15.44 13.01 21.55
CA SER A 37 15.83 13.43 20.19
C SER A 37 14.87 12.98 19.09
N ALA A 38 13.93 12.06 19.37
CA ALA A 38 13.01 11.50 18.40
C ALA A 38 11.77 12.36 18.23
N ALA A 39 11.30 12.52 16.97
CA ALA A 39 10.02 13.15 16.67
C ALA A 39 8.87 12.24 17.12
N VAL A 40 7.88 12.80 17.82
CA VAL A 40 6.62 12.11 18.12
C VAL A 40 5.74 12.20 16.89
N LYS A 41 5.53 11.08 16.20
CA LYS A 41 4.61 10.96 15.06
C LYS A 41 3.33 10.31 15.55
N ILE A 42 2.21 11.01 15.41
CA ILE A 42 0.88 10.53 15.79
C ILE A 42 0.15 10.00 14.56
N ALA A 43 0.36 10.64 13.42
CA ALA A 43 -0.22 10.28 12.14
C ALA A 43 0.87 10.26 11.06
N GLY A 44 0.61 9.59 9.95
CA GLY A 44 1.56 9.53 8.84
C GLY A 44 1.22 8.44 7.84
N LYS A 45 2.18 8.17 6.95
CA LYS A 45 2.06 7.14 5.93
C LYS A 45 2.64 5.82 6.46
N GLU A 46 1.83 4.77 6.37
CA GLU A 46 2.21 3.41 6.71
C GLU A 46 2.06 2.48 5.50
N SER A 47 2.48 1.22 5.63
CA SER A 47 2.41 0.28 4.52
C SER A 47 2.08 -1.13 4.98
N ILE A 48 1.34 -1.84 4.13
CA ILE A 48 1.08 -3.28 4.23
C ILE A 48 1.82 -3.95 3.07
N TRP A 49 2.58 -5.01 3.36
CA TRP A 49 3.14 -5.87 2.34
C TRP A 49 2.13 -6.96 1.97
N VAL A 50 1.75 -7.02 0.69
CA VAL A 50 0.88 -8.06 0.15
C VAL A 50 1.71 -8.90 -0.83
N PRO A 51 2.17 -10.10 -0.44
CA PRO A 51 2.93 -10.96 -1.34
C PRO A 51 2.05 -11.56 -2.42
N ALA A 52 2.62 -11.91 -3.57
CA ALA A 52 1.90 -12.61 -4.65
C ALA A 52 1.20 -13.90 -4.16
N LEU A 53 1.77 -14.56 -3.14
CA LEU A 53 1.17 -15.73 -2.49
C LEU A 53 -0.21 -15.46 -1.87
N ALA A 54 -0.51 -14.23 -1.48
CA ALA A 54 -1.80 -13.81 -0.91
C ALA A 54 -2.79 -13.33 -1.99
N MET A 55 -2.39 -13.40 -3.25
CA MET A 55 -3.21 -12.99 -4.39
C MET A 55 -3.68 -14.22 -5.18
N TYR A 56 -4.71 -14.03 -5.98
CA TYR A 56 -5.24 -15.08 -6.87
C TYR A 56 -5.63 -14.47 -8.22
N PRO A 57 -5.39 -15.19 -9.34
CA PRO A 57 -5.77 -14.75 -10.67
C PRO A 57 -7.28 -14.57 -10.80
N ASN A 58 -7.70 -13.63 -11.63
CA ASN A 58 -9.10 -13.52 -12.00
C ASN A 58 -9.52 -14.76 -12.83
N SER A 59 -10.79 -15.15 -12.75
CA SER A 59 -11.33 -16.23 -13.58
C SER A 59 -11.40 -15.86 -15.07
N THR A 60 -11.47 -14.57 -15.38
CA THR A 60 -11.43 -14.05 -16.76
C THR A 60 -10.30 -13.04 -16.85
N ASN A 61 -9.44 -13.19 -17.83
CA ASN A 61 -8.22 -12.39 -18.01
C ASN A 61 -7.31 -12.39 -16.76
N GLY A 62 -7.26 -13.52 -16.04
CA GLY A 62 -6.35 -13.67 -14.92
C GLY A 62 -4.93 -13.94 -15.40
N CYS A 63 -3.96 -13.50 -14.61
CA CYS A 63 -2.57 -13.89 -14.79
C CYS A 63 -2.39 -15.42 -14.58
N ALA A 64 -1.20 -15.94 -14.82
CA ALA A 64 -0.90 -17.35 -14.55
C ALA A 64 -1.05 -17.69 -13.06
N ASP A 65 -1.32 -18.96 -12.76
CA ASP A 65 -1.38 -19.47 -11.39
C ASP A 65 -0.05 -19.25 -10.67
N LEU A 66 -0.11 -19.22 -9.32
CA LEU A 66 1.06 -19.00 -8.48
C LEU A 66 2.20 -19.98 -8.82
N ALA A 67 3.31 -19.45 -9.30
CA ALA A 67 4.53 -20.19 -9.60
C ALA A 67 5.52 -20.14 -8.43
N GLN A 68 6.37 -21.17 -8.34
CA GLN A 68 7.55 -21.19 -7.48
C GLN A 68 8.79 -21.40 -8.34
N THR A 69 9.78 -20.54 -8.18
CA THR A 69 11.05 -20.64 -8.90
C THR A 69 12.19 -20.74 -7.91
N GLU A 70 12.98 -21.83 -8.05
CA GLU A 70 14.24 -22.01 -7.34
C GLU A 70 15.35 -21.23 -8.06
N LEU A 71 16.01 -20.33 -7.37
CA LEU A 71 17.17 -19.62 -7.85
C LEU A 71 18.45 -20.27 -7.33
N SER A 72 19.44 -20.50 -8.20
CA SER A 72 20.62 -21.33 -7.92
C SER A 72 21.46 -20.89 -6.72
N ASN A 73 21.40 -19.63 -6.32
CA ASN A 73 22.25 -19.09 -5.24
C ASN A 73 21.45 -18.25 -4.22
N GLY A 74 20.12 -18.30 -4.25
CA GLY A 74 19.33 -17.36 -3.50
C GLY A 74 18.00 -17.92 -3.00
N PRO A 75 17.09 -17.05 -2.61
CA PRO A 75 15.77 -17.44 -2.14
C PRO A 75 14.96 -18.11 -3.26
N GLU A 76 14.14 -19.07 -2.89
CA GLU A 76 13.02 -19.48 -3.75
C GLU A 76 11.97 -18.36 -3.78
N ILE A 77 11.53 -17.97 -4.97
CA ILE A 77 10.53 -16.93 -5.15
C ILE A 77 9.18 -17.51 -5.54
N LYS A 78 8.12 -16.90 -5.07
CA LYS A 78 6.74 -17.17 -5.50
C LYS A 78 6.20 -15.97 -6.23
N THR A 79 5.70 -16.19 -7.45
CA THR A 79 5.27 -15.12 -8.35
C THR A 79 3.91 -15.43 -8.96
N LEU A 80 3.21 -14.36 -9.31
CA LEU A 80 2.14 -14.39 -10.31
C LEU A 80 2.70 -13.79 -11.59
N ASP A 81 2.63 -14.54 -12.68
CA ASP A 81 3.24 -14.17 -13.95
C ASP A 81 2.18 -13.57 -14.87
N PHE A 82 2.40 -12.31 -15.29
CA PHE A 82 1.50 -11.51 -16.12
C PHE A 82 2.02 -11.46 -17.55
N ASP A 83 1.16 -11.82 -18.51
CA ASP A 83 1.47 -11.87 -19.93
C ASP A 83 1.94 -10.52 -20.47
N LYS A 84 2.79 -10.56 -21.51
CA LYS A 84 3.35 -9.38 -22.18
C LYS A 84 2.44 -8.77 -23.25
N ASP A 85 1.44 -9.50 -23.72
CA ASP A 85 0.63 -9.13 -24.88
C ASP A 85 -0.81 -8.74 -24.52
N SER A 86 -1.26 -9.02 -23.28
CA SER A 86 -2.61 -8.75 -22.82
C SER A 86 -2.66 -8.25 -21.38
N ASP A 87 -3.63 -7.39 -21.08
CA ASP A 87 -3.90 -6.98 -19.71
C ASP A 87 -4.43 -8.17 -18.92
N GLU A 88 -3.74 -8.49 -17.84
CA GLU A 88 -4.11 -9.56 -16.92
C GLU A 88 -4.27 -9.03 -15.50
N PHE A 89 -5.05 -9.78 -14.71
CA PHE A 89 -5.53 -9.33 -13.41
C PHE A 89 -5.35 -10.39 -12.32
N ALA A 90 -5.02 -9.92 -11.12
CA ALA A 90 -5.10 -10.71 -9.89
C ALA A 90 -5.78 -9.91 -8.79
N GLN A 91 -6.37 -10.59 -7.80
CA GLN A 91 -7.10 -9.97 -6.70
C GLN A 91 -6.53 -10.38 -5.35
N PHE A 92 -6.76 -9.53 -4.36
CA PHE A 92 -6.49 -9.77 -2.95
C PHE A 92 -7.44 -8.94 -2.10
N ALA A 93 -7.51 -9.23 -0.80
CA ALA A 93 -8.31 -8.44 0.13
C ALA A 93 -7.48 -7.98 1.32
N VAL A 94 -7.83 -6.83 1.86
CA VAL A 94 -7.23 -6.21 3.04
C VAL A 94 -8.32 -5.77 4.00
N ALA A 95 -8.13 -6.06 5.30
CA ALA A 95 -8.82 -5.36 6.37
C ALA A 95 -7.84 -4.32 6.92
N PHE A 96 -8.16 -3.04 6.79
CA PHE A 96 -7.28 -1.98 7.25
C PHE A 96 -7.29 -1.87 8.78
N PRO A 97 -6.17 -1.44 9.39
CA PRO A 97 -6.15 -1.15 10.81
C PRO A 97 -7.04 0.08 11.10
N LYS A 98 -7.61 0.12 12.29
CA LYS A 98 -8.48 1.22 12.73
C LYS A 98 -7.81 2.61 12.75
N SER A 99 -6.49 2.66 12.71
CA SER A 99 -5.73 3.90 12.56
C SER A 99 -5.71 4.46 11.13
N TRP A 100 -6.27 3.75 10.13
CA TRP A 100 -6.38 4.27 8.77
C TRP A 100 -7.38 5.43 8.72
N ASN A 101 -7.04 6.47 7.97
CA ASN A 101 -7.88 7.67 7.81
C ASN A 101 -9.02 7.51 6.78
N GLU A 102 -9.31 6.27 6.35
CA GLU A 102 -10.38 5.91 5.40
C GLU A 102 -10.26 6.61 4.02
N GLY A 103 -9.09 7.18 3.76
CA GLY A 103 -8.78 7.91 2.53
C GLY A 103 -8.24 7.03 1.41
N THR A 104 -7.69 7.68 0.40
CA THR A 104 -7.03 7.03 -0.73
C THR A 104 -5.78 6.27 -0.29
N VAL A 105 -5.42 5.25 -1.08
CA VAL A 105 -4.17 4.51 -0.92
C VAL A 105 -3.26 4.75 -2.12
N THR A 106 -1.97 4.42 -1.97
CA THR A 106 -1.04 4.30 -3.10
C THR A 106 -0.37 2.94 -3.05
N PHE A 107 0.24 2.49 -4.14
CA PHE A 107 0.92 1.20 -4.16
C PHE A 107 2.26 1.27 -4.88
N GLN A 108 3.09 0.26 -4.64
CA GLN A 108 4.38 0.06 -5.29
C GLN A 108 4.58 -1.44 -5.55
N ALA A 109 4.66 -1.85 -6.82
CA ALA A 109 4.86 -3.24 -7.19
C ALA A 109 6.35 -3.62 -7.09
N PHE A 110 6.59 -4.84 -6.61
CA PHE A 110 7.88 -5.53 -6.58
C PHE A 110 7.79 -6.73 -7.53
N PHE A 111 8.63 -6.76 -8.54
CA PHE A 111 8.52 -7.74 -9.60
C PHE A 111 9.88 -8.03 -10.23
N THR A 112 9.92 -9.03 -11.09
CA THR A 112 11.10 -9.39 -11.89
C THR A 112 10.66 -9.86 -13.28
N ALA A 113 11.60 -10.18 -14.14
CA ALA A 113 11.37 -10.88 -15.40
C ALA A 113 12.53 -11.84 -15.67
N ASP A 114 12.20 -12.98 -16.27
CA ASP A 114 13.22 -13.92 -16.77
C ASP A 114 13.67 -13.50 -18.18
N SER A 115 14.21 -12.29 -18.27
CA SER A 115 14.57 -11.66 -19.55
C SER A 115 15.65 -10.63 -19.38
N THR A 116 16.44 -10.42 -20.45
CA THR A 116 17.41 -9.33 -20.56
C THR A 116 16.84 -8.10 -21.28
N ASN A 117 15.54 -8.07 -21.55
CA ASN A 117 14.89 -6.92 -22.16
C ASN A 117 14.85 -5.73 -21.20
N THR A 118 15.13 -4.52 -21.69
CA THR A 118 15.17 -3.29 -20.90
C THR A 118 13.89 -2.46 -21.00
N GLY A 119 12.82 -3.03 -21.59
CA GLY A 119 11.52 -2.37 -21.67
C GLY A 119 10.94 -2.02 -20.30
N THR A 120 9.87 -1.27 -20.31
CA THR A 120 9.19 -0.82 -19.08
C THR A 120 8.00 -1.70 -18.75
N THR A 121 7.64 -1.80 -17.47
CA THR A 121 6.42 -2.47 -17.00
C THR A 121 5.54 -1.49 -16.25
N ALA A 122 4.25 -1.42 -16.59
CA ALA A 122 3.26 -0.59 -15.95
C ALA A 122 2.28 -1.45 -15.12
N TRP A 123 2.08 -1.07 -13.86
CA TRP A 123 1.18 -1.74 -12.93
C TRP A 123 0.01 -0.84 -12.57
N GLY A 124 -1.20 -1.39 -12.58
CA GLY A 124 -2.44 -0.71 -12.21
C GLY A 124 -3.10 -1.32 -10.98
N LEU A 125 -3.78 -0.51 -10.17
CA LEU A 125 -4.54 -0.95 -9.00
C LEU A 125 -5.89 -0.27 -8.97
N SER A 126 -6.93 -1.04 -8.63
CA SER A 126 -8.26 -0.55 -8.28
C SER A 126 -8.75 -1.23 -7.01
N GLY A 127 -9.69 -0.60 -6.29
CA GLY A 127 -10.20 -1.12 -5.02
C GLY A 127 -11.71 -0.88 -4.86
N VAL A 128 -12.35 -1.73 -4.04
CA VAL A 128 -13.73 -1.57 -3.59
C VAL A 128 -13.87 -2.06 -2.16
N ALA A 129 -14.52 -1.28 -1.32
CA ALA A 129 -14.87 -1.62 0.05
C ALA A 129 -16.28 -2.20 0.10
N ILE A 130 -16.49 -3.20 0.97
CA ILE A 130 -17.75 -3.90 1.16
C ILE A 130 -18.06 -3.90 2.66
N ALA A 131 -19.16 -3.25 3.03
CA ALA A 131 -19.63 -3.21 4.40
C ALA A 131 -20.45 -4.46 4.77
N ASP A 132 -20.78 -4.60 6.05
CA ASP A 132 -21.72 -5.62 6.53
C ASP A 132 -23.08 -5.45 5.84
N ASP A 133 -23.70 -6.55 5.44
CA ASP A 133 -24.94 -6.62 4.67
C ASP A 133 -24.89 -6.05 3.23
N ASP A 134 -23.75 -5.54 2.76
CA ASP A 134 -23.59 -5.10 1.37
C ASP A 134 -23.37 -6.25 0.40
N SER A 135 -23.74 -6.03 -0.87
CA SER A 135 -23.46 -7.00 -1.93
C SER A 135 -21.98 -7.05 -2.26
N ILE A 136 -21.36 -8.25 -2.15
CA ILE A 136 -20.00 -8.47 -2.63
C ILE A 136 -19.90 -8.29 -4.16
N ASN A 137 -21.01 -8.40 -4.90
CA ASN A 137 -21.04 -8.15 -6.34
C ASN A 137 -21.11 -6.64 -6.64
N THR A 138 -20.05 -5.93 -6.26
CA THR A 138 -19.89 -4.48 -6.45
C THR A 138 -18.66 -4.20 -7.31
N ALA A 139 -18.78 -3.22 -8.21
CA ALA A 139 -17.71 -2.88 -9.15
C ALA A 139 -16.52 -2.23 -8.45
N PHE A 140 -15.32 -2.58 -8.89
CA PHE A 140 -14.09 -1.87 -8.50
C PHE A 140 -14.16 -0.39 -8.90
N GLY A 141 -13.46 0.45 -8.15
CA GLY A 141 -13.22 1.85 -8.52
C GLY A 141 -12.35 1.98 -9.78
N THR A 142 -12.14 3.21 -10.20
CA THR A 142 -11.27 3.50 -11.35
C THR A 142 -9.85 3.05 -11.08
N GLN A 143 -9.28 2.28 -12.01
CA GLN A 143 -7.88 1.85 -11.94
C GLN A 143 -6.93 3.05 -12.04
N VAL A 144 -5.91 3.05 -11.22
CA VAL A 144 -4.78 3.99 -11.29
C VAL A 144 -3.54 3.23 -11.70
N VAL A 145 -2.95 3.63 -12.84
CA VAL A 145 -1.72 3.04 -13.37
C VAL A 145 -0.52 3.85 -12.88
N ALA A 146 0.46 3.18 -12.28
CA ALA A 146 1.71 3.80 -11.87
C ALA A 146 2.60 4.10 -13.08
N THR A 147 3.47 5.10 -12.96
CA THR A 147 4.48 5.37 -14.00
C THR A 147 5.31 4.11 -14.25
N ALA A 148 5.41 3.71 -15.51
CA ALA A 148 6.09 2.49 -15.91
C ALA A 148 7.55 2.45 -15.43
N LYS A 149 8.01 1.29 -14.98
CA LYS A 149 9.36 1.04 -14.47
C LYS A 149 10.20 0.31 -15.51
N ALA A 150 11.33 0.87 -15.90
CA ALA A 150 12.29 0.21 -16.80
C ALA A 150 13.00 -0.97 -16.08
N MET A 151 13.17 -2.06 -16.82
CA MET A 151 13.96 -3.21 -16.38
C MET A 151 15.46 -2.93 -16.49
N SER A 152 16.27 -3.62 -15.69
CA SER A 152 17.74 -3.44 -15.65
C SER A 152 18.45 -4.04 -16.88
N GLY A 153 17.80 -4.96 -17.58
CA GLY A 153 18.43 -5.75 -18.64
C GLY A 153 19.15 -7.01 -18.14
N THR A 154 18.96 -7.37 -16.88
CA THR A 154 19.46 -8.61 -16.28
C THR A 154 18.28 -9.47 -15.83
N ALA A 155 18.26 -10.71 -16.24
CA ALA A 155 17.22 -11.66 -15.83
C ALA A 155 17.23 -11.88 -14.32
N ASN A 156 16.05 -11.96 -13.73
CA ASN A 156 15.81 -12.15 -12.29
C ASN A 156 16.29 -11.02 -11.37
N ASP A 157 16.68 -9.86 -11.90
CA ASP A 157 16.88 -8.67 -11.07
C ASP A 157 15.56 -8.20 -10.47
N LEU A 158 15.59 -7.76 -9.23
CA LEU A 158 14.45 -7.15 -8.57
C LEU A 158 14.18 -5.75 -9.16
N ALA A 159 12.99 -5.56 -9.71
CA ALA A 159 12.46 -4.28 -10.08
C ALA A 159 11.45 -3.79 -9.03
N VAL A 160 11.58 -2.54 -8.63
CA VAL A 160 10.65 -1.85 -7.74
C VAL A 160 10.02 -0.72 -8.53
N ALA A 161 8.72 -0.81 -8.76
CA ALA A 161 7.97 0.21 -9.49
C ALA A 161 8.01 1.56 -8.79
N ASN A 162 7.70 2.64 -9.52
CA ASN A 162 7.41 3.91 -8.89
C ASN A 162 6.14 3.79 -8.02
N GLU A 163 6.06 4.55 -6.94
CA GLU A 163 4.82 4.65 -6.20
C GLU A 163 3.74 5.28 -7.09
N SER A 164 2.53 4.73 -7.06
CA SER A 164 1.39 5.19 -7.87
C SER A 164 0.87 6.56 -7.41
N GLY A 165 0.03 7.18 -8.25
CA GLY A 165 -0.91 8.19 -7.81
C GLY A 165 -1.93 7.63 -6.81
N ALA A 166 -2.76 8.51 -6.25
CA ALA A 166 -3.80 8.14 -5.29
C ALA A 166 -4.88 7.25 -5.93
N VAL A 167 -5.10 6.08 -5.37
CA VAL A 167 -6.16 5.13 -5.73
C VAL A 167 -7.37 5.39 -4.83
N THR A 168 -8.47 5.81 -5.42
CA THR A 168 -9.74 5.95 -4.72
C THR A 168 -10.42 4.58 -4.63
N ILE A 169 -10.70 4.14 -3.40
CA ILE A 169 -11.45 2.91 -3.14
C ILE A 169 -12.94 3.22 -3.31
N ALA A 170 -13.65 2.47 -4.15
CA ALA A 170 -15.10 2.58 -4.28
C ALA A 170 -15.82 2.02 -3.04
N GLY A 171 -17.12 2.29 -2.87
CA GLY A 171 -17.93 1.72 -1.80
C GLY A 171 -17.89 2.49 -0.48
N SER A 172 -17.38 3.74 -0.47
CA SER A 172 -17.29 4.58 0.76
C SER A 172 -16.56 3.91 1.92
N PRO A 173 -15.29 3.59 1.74
CA PRO A 173 -14.54 2.71 2.63
C PRO A 173 -14.47 3.21 4.08
N SER A 174 -14.53 2.26 5.02
CA SER A 174 -14.29 2.49 6.45
C SER A 174 -13.37 1.41 7.04
N THR A 175 -12.94 1.59 8.29
CA THR A 175 -12.02 0.66 8.97
C THR A 175 -12.67 -0.67 9.36
N ASP A 176 -13.99 -0.73 9.40
CA ASP A 176 -14.75 -1.95 9.74
C ASP A 176 -15.13 -2.80 8.51
N GLU A 177 -14.69 -2.38 7.30
CA GLU A 177 -15.03 -3.01 6.04
C GLU A 177 -13.91 -3.87 5.48
N GLN A 178 -14.27 -4.84 4.64
CA GLN A 178 -13.32 -5.56 3.84
C GLN A 178 -13.10 -4.85 2.50
N VAL A 179 -11.84 -4.55 2.19
CA VAL A 179 -11.47 -3.94 0.91
C VAL A 179 -10.88 -4.98 -0.01
N PHE A 180 -11.52 -5.17 -1.17
CA PHE A 180 -10.98 -5.97 -2.27
C PHE A 180 -10.19 -5.07 -3.20
N PHE A 181 -9.05 -5.57 -3.65
CA PHE A 181 -8.19 -4.91 -4.63
C PHE A 181 -7.98 -5.79 -5.86
N GLN A 182 -7.81 -5.16 -7.01
CA GLN A 182 -7.42 -5.79 -8.24
C GLN A 182 -6.14 -5.11 -8.77
N ILE A 183 -5.06 -5.89 -8.86
CA ILE A 183 -3.79 -5.50 -9.49
C ILE A 183 -3.77 -5.98 -10.93
N SER A 184 -3.19 -5.21 -11.83
CA SER A 184 -3.02 -5.57 -13.24
C SER A 184 -1.67 -5.16 -13.78
N ARG A 185 -1.24 -5.81 -14.85
CA ARG A 185 -0.28 -5.27 -15.79
C ARG A 185 -1.04 -4.56 -16.92
N ASP A 186 -0.71 -3.31 -17.16
CA ASP A 186 -1.26 -2.52 -18.28
C ASP A 186 -0.26 -2.54 -19.45
N VAL A 187 -0.47 -3.45 -20.41
CA VAL A 187 0.45 -3.63 -21.53
C VAL A 187 0.39 -2.47 -22.52
N SER A 188 -0.68 -1.67 -22.49
CA SER A 188 -0.79 -0.47 -23.33
C SER A 188 0.12 0.67 -22.85
N ALA A 189 0.49 0.66 -21.57
CA ALA A 189 1.35 1.65 -20.92
C ALA A 189 2.78 1.15 -20.70
N ASP A 190 3.12 -0.07 -21.16
CA ASP A 190 4.45 -0.66 -21.00
C ASP A 190 5.12 -1.01 -22.32
N SER A 191 6.36 -1.52 -22.27
CA SER A 191 7.14 -1.93 -23.44
C SER A 191 8.01 -3.16 -23.19
N LEU A 192 7.85 -3.84 -22.06
CA LEU A 192 8.57 -5.07 -21.78
C LEU A 192 8.02 -6.20 -22.64
N THR A 193 8.88 -6.79 -23.51
CA THR A 193 8.52 -7.89 -24.42
C THR A 193 8.69 -9.27 -23.79
N ALA A 194 8.55 -9.38 -22.47
CA ALA A 194 8.56 -10.63 -21.70
C ALA A 194 7.49 -10.54 -20.60
N ASP A 195 7.08 -11.68 -20.09
CA ASP A 195 6.16 -11.74 -18.96
C ASP A 195 6.77 -11.10 -17.72
N ALA A 196 5.94 -10.41 -16.95
CA ALA A 196 6.34 -9.79 -15.71
C ALA A 196 5.91 -10.65 -14.51
N LYS A 197 6.88 -11.00 -13.67
CA LYS A 197 6.70 -11.90 -12.51
C LYS A 197 6.51 -11.05 -11.25
N LEU A 198 5.26 -10.89 -10.81
CA LEU A 198 4.92 -10.13 -9.61
C LEU A 198 5.33 -10.91 -8.36
N LEU A 199 6.14 -10.32 -7.50
CA LEU A 199 6.51 -10.84 -6.17
C LEU A 199 5.53 -10.39 -5.09
N GLY A 200 4.95 -9.22 -5.26
CA GLY A 200 3.99 -8.60 -4.37
C GLY A 200 3.94 -7.08 -4.51
N ILE A 201 3.11 -6.47 -3.69
CA ILE A 201 3.02 -5.01 -3.64
C ILE A 201 3.20 -4.50 -2.22
N LYS A 202 3.70 -3.29 -2.10
CA LYS A 202 3.57 -2.49 -0.90
C LYS A 202 2.38 -1.55 -1.09
N LEU A 203 1.36 -1.72 -0.27
CA LEU A 203 0.18 -0.86 -0.23
C LEU A 203 0.41 0.19 0.84
N PHE A 204 0.32 1.47 0.50
CA PHE A 204 0.50 2.58 1.44
C PHE A 204 -0.84 3.22 1.76
N PHE A 205 -1.02 3.55 3.01
CA PHE A 205 -2.19 4.26 3.53
C PHE A 205 -1.78 5.33 4.54
N THR A 206 -2.65 6.28 4.79
CA THR A 206 -2.41 7.34 5.78
C THR A 206 -3.11 6.99 7.08
N THR A 207 -2.43 7.17 8.20
CA THR A 207 -3.03 7.06 9.53
C THR A 207 -3.38 8.46 10.05
N ASP A 208 -4.47 8.59 10.79
CA ASP A 208 -4.91 9.84 11.45
C ASP A 208 -4.69 9.81 12.96
N ALA A 209 -4.45 8.64 13.54
CA ALA A 209 -4.16 8.42 14.95
C ALA A 209 -3.06 7.37 15.14
N ALA A 210 -2.47 7.30 16.33
CA ALA A 210 -1.50 6.26 16.67
C ALA A 210 -2.17 4.90 16.95
N ASN A 211 -3.41 4.94 17.40
CA ASN A 211 -4.29 3.81 17.64
C ASN A 211 -5.73 4.29 17.57
N ASP A 212 -6.63 3.36 17.45
CA ASP A 212 -8.05 3.61 17.58
C ASP A 212 -8.47 3.52 19.04
N ALA A 213 -9.38 4.40 19.46
CA ALA A 213 -9.91 4.50 20.82
C ALA A 213 -11.25 3.79 20.93
#